data_b7cc56b74cddd470db01a698406f241f
#
_entry.id   b7cc56b74cddd470db01a698406f241f
#
_cell.length_a   1.000
_cell.length_b   1.000
_cell.length_c   1.000
_cell.angle_alpha   90.00
_cell.angle_beta   90.00
_cell.angle_gamma   90.00
#
_symmetry.space_group_name_H-M   'P 1'
#
loop_
_entity.id
_entity.type
_entity.pdbx_description
1 polymer ?
#
loop_
_entity_poly.entity_id
_entity_poly.type
_entity_poly.pdbx_seq_one_letter_code
_entity_poly.pdbx_strand_id
1 'polypeptide(L)'
;GKAAVLVNIPLTLSMAICTSLIPIIAENYVLNKKEEMQNKINIALKLSAVIALPATLGIFCLAGPIMKLIFFDKYEGIEILRYLSISIPFIIVTQTTTSVLQATNYYIRPVVNLIIGCILKIILTAILVPIPKINIFGAVISSVASYMLVTILNLISLKSKTKCNISVYDSFVKPGYASVIMSVVVLFVYEFMMKKIANNSISCLLSVFMGIIIYIISILLFKVFDVNDVKNRLVRK
;
A
#
# COMPACT_ATOMS: atom_id res chain seq x y z
N GLY A 1 2.39 -18.28 -4.96
CA GLY A 1 3.02 -18.18 -6.28
C GLY A 1 3.97 -16.97 -6.36
N LYS A 2 4.79 -16.87 -7.43
CA LYS A 2 5.84 -15.84 -7.63
C LYS A 2 5.32 -14.40 -7.47
N ALA A 3 4.15 -14.09 -8.01
CA ALA A 3 3.53 -12.77 -7.90
C ALA A 3 3.25 -12.36 -6.44
N ALA A 4 2.82 -13.30 -5.60
CA ALA A 4 2.52 -13.01 -4.19
C ALA A 4 3.80 -12.66 -3.39
N VAL A 5 4.94 -13.25 -3.73
CA VAL A 5 6.23 -12.93 -3.07
C VAL A 5 6.59 -11.46 -3.31
N LEU A 6 6.44 -10.98 -4.55
CA LEU A 6 6.75 -9.60 -4.91
C LEU A 6 5.80 -8.60 -4.24
N VAL A 7 4.52 -8.92 -4.13
CA VAL A 7 3.53 -8.10 -3.43
C VAL A 7 3.83 -8.02 -1.93
N ASN A 8 4.40 -9.07 -1.32
CA ASN A 8 4.71 -9.08 0.11
C ASN A 8 5.84 -8.11 0.51
N ILE A 9 6.76 -7.75 -0.40
CA ILE A 9 7.86 -6.84 -0.08
C ILE A 9 7.37 -5.48 0.47
N PRO A 10 6.52 -4.71 -0.22
CA PRO A 10 6.01 -3.47 0.32
C PRO A 10 5.12 -3.65 1.57
N LEU A 11 4.46 -4.81 1.71
CA LEU A 11 3.63 -5.11 2.88
C LEU A 11 4.50 -5.20 4.15
N THR A 12 5.59 -5.96 4.11
CA THR A 12 6.50 -6.10 5.26
C THR A 12 7.15 -4.79 5.65
N LEU A 13 7.55 -3.98 4.66
CA LEU A 13 8.12 -2.66 4.91
C LEU A 13 7.11 -1.73 5.60
N SER A 14 5.87 -1.70 5.14
CA SER A 14 4.81 -0.89 5.74
C SER A 14 4.49 -1.34 7.16
N MET A 15 4.43 -2.66 7.41
CA MET A 15 4.21 -3.19 8.75
C MET A 15 5.30 -2.75 9.72
N ALA A 16 6.57 -2.85 9.34
CA ALA A 16 7.70 -2.45 10.19
C ALA A 16 7.62 -0.99 10.64
N ILE A 17 7.19 -0.09 9.74
CA ILE A 17 7.04 1.33 10.06
C ILE A 17 5.80 1.57 10.92
N CYS A 18 4.67 0.97 10.59
CA CYS A 18 3.42 1.17 11.33
C CYS A 18 3.48 0.62 12.76
N THR A 19 4.16 -0.52 12.98
CA THR A 19 4.29 -1.12 14.31
C THR A 19 4.99 -0.20 15.32
N SER A 20 5.87 0.68 14.88
CA SER A 20 6.54 1.67 15.75
C SER A 20 5.58 2.72 16.33
N LEU A 21 4.45 2.99 15.67
CA LEU A 21 3.45 3.96 16.10
C LEU A 21 2.37 3.37 17.02
N ILE A 22 2.20 2.05 17.03
CA ILE A 22 1.16 1.35 17.80
C ILE A 22 1.26 1.62 19.31
N PRO A 23 2.44 1.51 19.97
CA PRO A 23 2.57 1.78 21.39
C PRO A 23 2.18 3.23 21.74
N ILE A 24 2.57 4.18 20.90
CA ILE A 24 2.27 5.62 21.11
C ILE A 24 0.76 5.88 20.99
N ILE A 25 0.08 5.20 20.05
CA ILE A 25 -1.38 5.31 19.89
C ILE A 25 -2.08 4.71 21.12
N ALA A 26 -1.62 3.56 21.61
CA ALA A 26 -2.19 2.90 22.78
C ALA A 26 -2.01 3.76 24.06
N GLU A 27 -0.83 4.35 24.26
CA GLU A 27 -0.56 5.26 25.36
C GLU A 27 -1.49 6.49 25.32
N ASN A 28 -1.59 7.17 24.19
CA ASN A 28 -2.47 8.32 24.03
C ASN A 28 -3.95 7.97 24.22
N TYR A 29 -4.35 6.75 23.85
CA TYR A 29 -5.71 6.25 24.10
C TYR A 29 -5.99 6.10 25.60
N VAL A 30 -5.07 5.47 26.35
CA VAL A 30 -5.19 5.27 27.80
C VAL A 30 -5.18 6.62 28.56
N LEU A 31 -4.33 7.55 28.13
CA LEU A 31 -4.23 8.90 28.71
C LEU A 31 -5.37 9.85 28.27
N ASN A 32 -6.36 9.38 27.48
CA ASN A 32 -7.45 10.18 26.93
C ASN A 32 -7.00 11.41 26.11
N LYS A 33 -5.80 11.40 25.53
CA LYS A 33 -5.25 12.48 24.69
C LYS A 33 -5.73 12.35 23.25
N LYS A 34 -7.00 12.68 23.01
CA LYS A 34 -7.68 12.45 21.73
C LYS A 34 -6.99 13.14 20.53
N GLU A 35 -6.55 14.38 20.67
CA GLU A 35 -5.90 15.10 19.57
C GLU A 35 -4.56 14.47 19.18
N GLU A 36 -3.73 14.13 20.18
CA GLU A 36 -2.45 13.45 19.93
C GLU A 36 -2.66 12.07 19.30
N MET A 37 -3.62 11.30 19.81
CA MET A 37 -4.00 10.03 19.24
C MET A 37 -4.45 10.18 17.77
N GLN A 38 -5.36 11.12 17.48
CA GLN A 38 -5.83 11.38 16.12
C GLN A 38 -4.68 11.74 15.17
N ASN A 39 -3.75 12.61 15.61
CA ASN A 39 -2.59 12.97 14.82
C ASN A 39 -1.69 11.76 14.51
N LYS A 40 -1.49 10.86 15.49
CA LYS A 40 -0.70 9.63 15.29
C LYS A 40 -1.39 8.65 14.36
N ILE A 41 -2.72 8.51 14.44
CA ILE A 41 -3.52 7.69 13.52
C ILE A 41 -3.39 8.23 12.08
N ASN A 42 -3.56 9.53 11.88
CA ASN A 42 -3.42 10.16 10.57
C ASN A 42 -1.99 10.00 10.00
N ILE A 43 -0.95 10.08 10.84
CA ILE A 43 0.44 9.82 10.44
C ILE A 43 0.60 8.34 10.01
N ALA A 44 0.05 7.40 10.76
CA ALA A 44 0.14 5.98 10.42
C ALA A 44 -0.53 5.68 9.07
N LEU A 45 -1.73 6.21 8.83
CA LEU A 45 -2.44 6.08 7.56
C LEU A 45 -1.69 6.76 6.40
N LYS A 46 -1.12 7.94 6.64
CA LYS A 46 -0.30 8.66 5.66
C LYS A 46 0.95 7.86 5.27
N LEU A 47 1.69 7.33 6.25
CA LEU A 47 2.87 6.50 6.01
C LEU A 47 2.52 5.22 5.24
N SER A 48 1.39 4.60 5.58
CA SER A 48 0.87 3.46 4.84
C SER A 48 0.63 3.78 3.37
N ALA A 49 -0.02 4.91 3.07
CA ALA A 49 -0.30 5.34 1.71
C ALA A 49 0.98 5.73 0.94
N VAL A 50 1.93 6.39 1.61
CA VAL A 50 3.24 6.78 1.03
C VAL A 50 4.05 5.57 0.59
N ILE A 51 3.89 4.40 1.22
CA ILE A 51 4.54 3.16 0.80
C ILE A 51 3.69 2.41 -0.22
N ALA A 52 2.38 2.29 0.06
CA ALA A 52 1.47 1.48 -0.73
C ALA A 52 1.29 1.96 -2.17
N LEU A 53 1.07 3.27 -2.36
CA LEU A 53 0.70 3.81 -3.66
C LEU A 53 1.85 3.75 -4.69
N PRO A 54 3.10 4.16 -4.37
CA PRO A 54 4.19 4.01 -5.32
C PRO A 54 4.55 2.55 -5.58
N ALA A 55 4.47 1.67 -4.57
CA ALA A 55 4.70 0.25 -4.76
C ALA A 55 3.66 -0.38 -5.70
N THR A 56 2.38 0.00 -5.54
CA THR A 56 1.31 -0.45 -6.44
C THR A 56 1.57 -0.05 -7.88
N LEU A 57 1.77 1.26 -8.12
CA LEU A 57 1.97 1.78 -9.47
C LEU A 57 3.30 1.33 -10.07
N GLY A 58 4.36 1.26 -9.27
CA GLY A 58 5.67 0.76 -9.70
C GLY A 58 5.60 -0.70 -10.15
N ILE A 59 5.00 -1.59 -9.34
CA ILE A 59 4.83 -3.00 -9.71
C ILE A 59 3.86 -3.14 -10.88
N PHE A 60 2.76 -2.37 -10.93
CA PHE A 60 1.81 -2.40 -12.02
C PHE A 60 2.46 -2.05 -13.36
N CYS A 61 3.22 -0.98 -13.41
CA CYS A 61 3.89 -0.49 -14.61
C CYS A 61 5.06 -1.39 -15.04
N LEU A 62 5.89 -1.82 -14.09
CA LEU A 62 7.08 -2.62 -14.35
C LEU A 62 6.88 -4.13 -14.12
N ALA A 63 5.64 -4.65 -14.09
CA ALA A 63 5.36 -6.07 -13.81
C ALA A 63 6.18 -7.00 -14.73
N GLY A 64 6.22 -6.75 -16.03
CA GLY A 64 7.00 -7.52 -16.99
C GLY A 64 8.51 -7.45 -16.74
N PRO A 65 9.09 -6.24 -16.74
CA PRO A 65 10.50 -6.02 -16.41
C PRO A 65 10.95 -6.66 -15.09
N ILE A 66 10.18 -6.50 -14.02
CA ILE A 66 10.47 -7.05 -12.69
C ILE A 66 10.43 -8.59 -12.71
N MET A 67 9.42 -9.18 -13.35
CA MET A 67 9.32 -10.63 -13.45
C MET A 67 10.49 -11.23 -14.22
N LYS A 68 10.90 -10.60 -15.32
CA LYS A 68 12.07 -11.01 -16.10
C LYS A 68 13.38 -10.82 -15.32
N LEU A 69 13.50 -9.77 -14.53
CA LEU A 69 14.67 -9.50 -13.71
C LEU A 69 14.88 -10.56 -12.61
N ILE A 70 13.80 -10.97 -11.94
CA ILE A 70 13.88 -11.84 -10.75
C ILE A 70 13.80 -13.32 -11.11
N PHE A 71 12.96 -13.69 -12.09
CA PHE A 71 12.67 -15.09 -12.43
C PHE A 71 13.27 -15.54 -13.77
N PHE A 72 14.09 -14.73 -14.42
CA PHE A 72 14.79 -15.00 -15.68
C PHE A 72 13.85 -15.63 -16.73
N ASP A 73 14.05 -16.91 -17.07
CA ASP A 73 13.31 -17.59 -18.14
C ASP A 73 11.88 -18.06 -17.78
N LYS A 74 11.50 -17.98 -16.49
CA LYS A 74 10.18 -18.43 -15.99
C LYS A 74 9.34 -17.24 -15.51
N TYR A 75 9.08 -16.29 -16.41
CA TYR A 75 8.32 -15.05 -16.11
C TYR A 75 6.80 -15.17 -16.39
N GLU A 76 6.25 -16.39 -16.35
CA GLU A 76 4.80 -16.59 -16.45
C GLU A 76 4.07 -15.88 -15.29
N GLY A 77 2.91 -15.27 -15.59
CA GLY A 77 2.08 -14.60 -14.59
C GLY A 77 2.32 -13.10 -14.45
N ILE A 78 2.90 -12.45 -15.46
CA ILE A 78 3.08 -11.00 -15.50
C ILE A 78 1.75 -10.27 -15.27
N GLU A 79 0.69 -10.67 -15.98
CA GLU A 79 -0.63 -10.07 -15.84
C GLU A 79 -1.23 -10.32 -14.45
N ILE A 80 -0.97 -11.50 -13.86
CA ILE A 80 -1.39 -11.81 -12.49
C ILE A 80 -0.71 -10.85 -11.51
N LEU A 81 0.60 -10.62 -11.65
CA LEU A 81 1.33 -9.67 -10.81
C LEU A 81 0.80 -8.25 -10.98
N ARG A 82 0.56 -7.83 -12.23
CA ARG A 82 0.04 -6.51 -12.54
C ARG A 82 -1.29 -6.24 -11.84
N TYR A 83 -2.27 -7.12 -12.01
CA TYR A 83 -3.58 -6.92 -11.38
C TYR A 83 -3.57 -7.18 -9.86
N LEU A 84 -2.73 -8.10 -9.37
CA LEU A 84 -2.61 -8.37 -7.96
C LEU A 84 -1.98 -7.17 -7.21
N SER A 85 -1.13 -6.38 -7.86
CA SER A 85 -0.54 -5.18 -7.26
C SER A 85 -1.60 -4.16 -6.83
N ILE A 86 -2.78 -4.13 -7.46
CA ILE A 86 -3.90 -3.27 -7.08
C ILE A 86 -4.40 -3.59 -5.65
N SER A 87 -4.17 -4.79 -5.15
CA SER A 87 -4.54 -5.16 -3.78
C SER A 87 -3.62 -4.57 -2.70
N ILE A 88 -2.40 -4.15 -3.05
CA ILE A 88 -1.38 -3.67 -2.11
C ILE A 88 -1.90 -2.55 -1.19
N PRO A 89 -2.48 -1.44 -1.70
CA PRO A 89 -2.93 -0.35 -0.84
C PRO A 89 -4.05 -0.80 0.11
N PHE A 90 -4.95 -1.65 -0.35
CA PHE A 90 -6.02 -2.17 0.50
C PHE A 90 -5.49 -3.09 1.60
N ILE A 91 -4.53 -3.96 1.32
CA ILE A 91 -3.91 -4.83 2.32
C ILE A 91 -3.17 -3.99 3.36
N ILE A 92 -2.34 -3.03 2.94
CA ILE A 92 -1.56 -2.18 3.83
C ILE A 92 -2.46 -1.35 4.73
N VAL A 93 -3.50 -0.70 4.19
CA VAL A 93 -4.44 0.09 4.98
C VAL A 93 -5.26 -0.80 5.92
N THR A 94 -5.66 -2.01 5.48
CA THR A 94 -6.31 -3.00 6.36
C THR A 94 -5.41 -3.37 7.54
N GLN A 95 -4.14 -3.67 7.31
CA GLN A 95 -3.19 -4.02 8.37
C GLN A 95 -3.00 -2.86 9.36
N THR A 96 -2.79 -1.64 8.85
CA THR A 96 -2.62 -0.44 9.68
C THR A 96 -3.86 -0.17 10.51
N THR A 97 -5.05 -0.18 9.92
CA THR A 97 -6.31 0.08 10.64
C THR A 97 -6.62 -1.01 11.65
N THR A 98 -6.31 -2.28 11.34
CA THR A 98 -6.41 -3.40 12.28
C THR A 98 -5.52 -3.17 13.50
N SER A 99 -4.25 -2.82 13.29
CA SER A 99 -3.31 -2.56 14.38
C SER A 99 -3.73 -1.37 15.24
N VAL A 100 -4.26 -0.30 14.63
CA VAL A 100 -4.78 0.86 15.37
C VAL A 100 -6.02 0.50 16.18
N LEU A 101 -6.96 -0.27 15.62
CA LEU A 101 -8.14 -0.73 16.36
C LEU A 101 -7.76 -1.62 17.56
N GLN A 102 -6.77 -2.49 17.38
CA GLN A 102 -6.22 -3.30 18.47
C GLN A 102 -5.56 -2.44 19.56
N ALA A 103 -4.74 -1.44 19.17
CA ALA A 103 -4.12 -0.50 20.09
C ALA A 103 -5.14 0.32 20.91
N THR A 104 -6.35 0.51 20.39
CA THR A 104 -7.45 1.22 21.05
C THR A 104 -8.49 0.28 21.71
N ASN A 105 -8.08 -0.95 22.05
CA ASN A 105 -8.90 -1.98 22.72
C ASN A 105 -10.13 -2.50 21.93
N TYR A 106 -10.20 -2.25 20.62
CA TYR A 106 -11.29 -2.76 19.77
C TYR A 106 -10.86 -4.02 19.00
N TYR A 107 -10.44 -5.08 19.70
CA TYR A 107 -9.88 -6.31 19.09
C TYR A 107 -10.88 -7.09 18.22
N ILE A 108 -12.15 -7.12 18.59
CA ILE A 108 -13.16 -7.95 17.92
C ILE A 108 -13.53 -7.37 16.55
N ARG A 109 -13.57 -6.05 16.41
CA ARG A 109 -14.04 -5.39 15.19
C ARG A 109 -13.24 -5.76 13.93
N PRO A 110 -11.91 -5.64 13.92
CA PRO A 110 -11.13 -6.02 12.73
C PRO A 110 -11.23 -7.52 12.42
N VAL A 111 -11.40 -8.39 13.42
CA VAL A 111 -11.61 -9.83 13.22
C VAL A 111 -12.93 -10.10 12.49
N VAL A 112 -14.03 -9.49 12.94
CA VAL A 112 -15.34 -9.60 12.29
C VAL A 112 -15.28 -9.07 10.86
N ASN A 113 -14.67 -7.90 10.65
CA ASN A 113 -14.52 -7.32 9.32
C ASN A 113 -13.70 -8.22 8.39
N LEU A 114 -12.64 -8.87 8.91
CA LEU A 114 -11.83 -9.82 8.15
C LEU A 114 -12.64 -11.08 7.78
N ILE A 115 -13.45 -11.61 8.69
CA ILE A 115 -14.34 -12.76 8.42
C ILE A 115 -15.32 -12.41 7.29
N ILE A 116 -15.95 -11.23 7.32
CA ILE A 116 -16.83 -10.76 6.25
C ILE A 116 -16.08 -10.71 4.90
N GLY A 117 -14.87 -10.17 4.90
CA GLY A 117 -14.01 -10.16 3.71
C GLY A 117 -13.66 -11.55 3.21
N CYS A 118 -13.33 -12.50 4.10
CA CYS A 118 -13.07 -13.88 3.75
C CYS A 118 -14.27 -14.57 3.11
N ILE A 119 -15.45 -14.36 3.66
CA ILE A 119 -16.71 -14.90 3.10
C ILE A 119 -16.93 -14.35 1.69
N LEU A 120 -16.78 -13.04 1.47
CA LEU A 120 -16.88 -12.43 0.15
C LEU A 120 -15.86 -13.03 -0.81
N LYS A 121 -14.61 -13.20 -0.36
CA LYS A 121 -13.54 -13.80 -1.19
C LYS A 121 -13.89 -15.22 -1.62
N ILE A 122 -14.41 -16.04 -0.70
CA ILE A 122 -14.79 -17.43 -1.02
C ILE A 122 -15.92 -17.44 -2.05
N ILE A 123 -16.96 -16.65 -1.85
CA ILE A 123 -18.11 -16.55 -2.76
C ILE A 123 -17.64 -16.10 -4.15
N LEU A 124 -16.89 -14.99 -4.23
CA LEU A 124 -16.41 -14.48 -5.52
C LEU A 124 -15.46 -15.44 -6.22
N THR A 125 -14.59 -16.12 -5.47
CA THR A 125 -13.68 -17.11 -6.04
C THR A 125 -14.46 -18.30 -6.61
N ALA A 126 -15.47 -18.80 -5.88
CA ALA A 126 -16.30 -19.90 -6.32
C ALA A 126 -17.13 -19.57 -7.58
N ILE A 127 -17.51 -18.32 -7.76
CA ILE A 127 -18.28 -17.86 -8.94
C ILE A 127 -17.36 -17.55 -10.13
N LEU A 128 -16.25 -16.85 -9.90
CA LEU A 128 -15.43 -16.27 -10.98
C LEU A 128 -14.39 -17.25 -11.54
N VAL A 129 -13.79 -18.09 -10.71
CA VAL A 129 -12.73 -19.03 -11.16
C VAL A 129 -13.23 -20.10 -12.12
N PRO A 130 -14.45 -20.68 -11.97
CA PRO A 130 -14.98 -21.66 -12.92
C PRO A 130 -15.28 -21.08 -14.30
N ILE A 131 -15.35 -19.76 -14.47
CA ILE A 131 -15.62 -19.12 -15.77
C ILE A 131 -14.35 -19.21 -16.63
N PRO A 132 -14.37 -19.95 -17.78
CA PRO A 132 -13.15 -20.21 -18.57
C PRO A 132 -12.44 -18.97 -19.08
N LYS A 133 -13.19 -17.85 -19.32
CA LYS A 133 -12.63 -16.58 -19.77
C LYS A 133 -11.92 -15.79 -18.66
N ILE A 134 -12.28 -16.01 -17.41
CA ILE A 134 -11.75 -15.28 -16.25
C ILE A 134 -10.68 -16.13 -15.56
N ASN A 135 -10.96 -17.41 -15.29
CA ASN A 135 -10.05 -18.39 -14.72
C ASN A 135 -9.28 -17.83 -13.50
N ILE A 136 -7.94 -17.86 -13.53
CA ILE A 136 -7.08 -17.41 -12.43
C ILE A 136 -7.25 -15.92 -12.07
N PHE A 137 -7.68 -15.07 -13.02
CA PHE A 137 -8.00 -13.68 -12.75
C PHE A 137 -9.20 -13.53 -11.81
N GLY A 138 -10.10 -14.50 -11.76
CA GLY A 138 -11.19 -14.54 -10.79
C GLY A 138 -10.69 -14.53 -9.34
N ALA A 139 -9.60 -15.26 -9.06
CA ALA A 139 -8.98 -15.26 -7.73
C ALA A 139 -8.31 -13.90 -7.39
N VAL A 140 -7.75 -13.21 -8.40
CA VAL A 140 -7.19 -11.86 -8.23
C VAL A 140 -8.29 -10.84 -7.92
N ILE A 141 -9.35 -10.83 -8.72
CA ILE A 141 -10.52 -9.94 -8.53
C ILE A 141 -11.15 -10.17 -7.15
N SER A 142 -11.35 -11.44 -6.76
CA SER A 142 -11.89 -11.79 -5.45
C SER A 142 -11.02 -11.26 -4.31
N SER A 143 -9.69 -11.33 -4.46
CA SER A 143 -8.75 -10.82 -3.46
C SER A 143 -8.81 -9.31 -3.35
N VAL A 144 -8.79 -8.58 -4.47
CA VAL A 144 -8.87 -7.11 -4.48
C VAL A 144 -10.19 -6.65 -3.88
N ALA A 145 -11.33 -7.24 -4.29
CA ALA A 145 -12.65 -6.88 -3.78
C ALA A 145 -12.79 -7.15 -2.27
N SER A 146 -12.27 -8.29 -1.81
CA SER A 146 -12.28 -8.66 -0.40
C SER A 146 -11.49 -7.66 0.45
N TYR A 147 -10.23 -7.39 0.09
CA TYR A 147 -9.41 -6.44 0.84
C TYR A 147 -9.95 -5.01 0.77
N MET A 148 -10.53 -4.60 -0.36
CA MET A 148 -11.22 -3.31 -0.48
C MET A 148 -12.39 -3.22 0.50
N LEU A 149 -13.24 -4.25 0.60
CA LEU A 149 -14.34 -4.30 1.55
C LEU A 149 -13.84 -4.23 2.99
N VAL A 150 -12.83 -5.05 3.36
CA VAL A 150 -12.26 -5.04 4.72
C VAL A 150 -11.66 -3.67 5.07
N THR A 151 -10.96 -3.03 4.12
CA THR A 151 -10.44 -1.68 4.30
C THR A 151 -11.54 -0.68 4.64
N ILE A 152 -12.64 -0.69 3.86
CA ILE A 152 -13.77 0.21 4.08
C ILE A 152 -14.40 -0.05 5.46
N LEU A 153 -14.66 -1.31 5.81
CA LEU A 153 -15.23 -1.68 7.10
C LEU A 153 -14.33 -1.29 8.28
N ASN A 154 -13.02 -1.47 8.14
CA ASN A 154 -12.06 -1.07 9.16
C ASN A 154 -11.99 0.46 9.32
N LEU A 155 -11.99 1.23 8.23
CA LEU A 155 -12.01 2.70 8.29
C LEU A 155 -13.30 3.23 8.94
N ILE A 156 -14.46 2.64 8.60
CA ILE A 156 -15.74 2.97 9.24
C ILE A 156 -15.70 2.63 10.74
N SER A 157 -15.19 1.45 11.10
CA SER A 157 -15.04 1.03 12.48
C SER A 157 -14.11 1.93 13.26
N LEU A 158 -12.97 2.32 12.65
CA LEU A 158 -11.99 3.23 13.23
C LEU A 158 -12.64 4.60 13.52
N LYS A 159 -13.29 5.22 12.51
CA LYS A 159 -13.94 6.51 12.66
C LYS A 159 -15.06 6.46 13.73
N SER A 160 -15.87 5.40 13.71
CA SER A 160 -16.99 5.24 14.67
C SER A 160 -16.52 5.05 16.11
N LYS A 161 -15.45 4.27 16.32
CA LYS A 161 -15.00 3.89 17.67
C LYS A 161 -14.06 4.89 18.30
N THR A 162 -13.11 5.44 17.54
CA THR A 162 -12.16 6.43 18.05
C THR A 162 -12.69 7.86 17.97
N LYS A 163 -13.76 8.10 17.21
CA LYS A 163 -14.31 9.43 16.89
C LYS A 163 -13.24 10.40 16.34
N CYS A 164 -12.21 9.83 15.68
CA CYS A 164 -11.15 10.59 15.05
C CYS A 164 -11.53 11.00 13.63
N ASN A 165 -11.19 12.24 13.27
CA ASN A 165 -11.30 12.70 11.90
C ASN A 165 -10.10 12.21 11.09
N ILE A 166 -10.37 11.36 10.09
CA ILE A 166 -9.36 10.85 9.15
C ILE A 166 -9.27 11.86 8.00
N SER A 167 -8.10 12.48 7.84
CA SER A 167 -7.86 13.37 6.71
C SER A 167 -7.50 12.55 5.47
N VAL A 168 -8.52 12.18 4.70
CA VAL A 168 -8.37 11.35 3.49
C VAL A 168 -7.51 12.06 2.45
N TYR A 169 -7.70 13.37 2.27
CA TYR A 169 -6.96 14.15 1.29
C TYR A 169 -5.45 14.14 1.56
N ASP A 170 -5.04 14.49 2.77
CA ASP A 170 -3.63 14.54 3.12
C ASP A 170 -2.98 13.15 3.22
N SER A 171 -3.77 12.14 3.61
CA SER A 171 -3.24 10.79 3.79
C SER A 171 -3.12 9.99 2.49
N PHE A 172 -4.06 10.17 1.54
CA PHE A 172 -4.11 9.32 0.35
C PHE A 172 -3.99 10.09 -0.96
N VAL A 173 -4.61 11.27 -1.09
CA VAL A 173 -4.68 11.98 -2.38
C VAL A 173 -3.33 12.59 -2.74
N LYS A 174 -2.66 13.27 -1.81
CA LYS A 174 -1.34 13.85 -2.06
C LYS A 174 -0.27 12.80 -2.44
N PRO A 175 -0.11 11.69 -1.68
CA PRO A 175 0.79 10.62 -2.10
C PRO A 175 0.38 9.95 -3.41
N GLY A 176 -0.94 9.93 -3.71
CA GLY A 176 -1.47 9.43 -4.99
C GLY A 176 -0.94 10.21 -6.18
N TYR A 177 -1.05 11.54 -6.16
CA TYR A 177 -0.49 12.38 -7.22
C TYR A 177 1.02 12.18 -7.40
N ALA A 178 1.77 12.13 -6.30
CA ALA A 178 3.20 11.87 -6.35
C ALA A 178 3.52 10.51 -7.01
N SER A 179 2.72 9.48 -6.71
CA SER A 179 2.87 8.13 -7.27
C SER A 179 2.54 8.07 -8.76
N VAL A 180 1.55 8.84 -9.22
CA VAL A 180 1.21 8.92 -10.64
C VAL A 180 2.35 9.59 -11.42
N ILE A 181 2.90 10.70 -10.93
CA ILE A 181 4.05 11.35 -11.57
C ILE A 181 5.23 10.40 -11.64
N MET A 182 5.54 9.72 -10.54
CA MET A 182 6.59 8.70 -10.48
C MET A 182 6.36 7.62 -11.55
N SER A 183 5.16 7.09 -11.69
CA SER A 183 4.87 5.99 -12.62
C SER A 183 5.09 6.38 -14.08
N VAL A 184 4.71 7.60 -14.46
CA VAL A 184 4.94 8.14 -15.81
C VAL A 184 6.43 8.24 -16.11
N VAL A 185 7.21 8.79 -15.16
CA VAL A 185 8.67 8.92 -15.33
C VAL A 185 9.34 7.55 -15.40
N VAL A 186 8.93 6.60 -14.55
CA VAL A 186 9.47 5.24 -14.54
C VAL A 186 9.27 4.54 -15.88
N LEU A 187 8.08 4.64 -16.48
CA LEU A 187 7.80 4.08 -17.80
C LEU A 187 8.69 4.73 -18.89
N PHE A 188 8.75 6.06 -18.90
CA PHE A 188 9.57 6.79 -19.86
C PHE A 188 11.05 6.42 -19.77
N VAL A 189 11.61 6.38 -18.54
CA VAL A 189 13.01 6.00 -18.30
C VAL A 189 13.26 4.56 -18.73
N TYR A 190 12.33 3.63 -18.42
CA TYR A 190 12.48 2.24 -18.83
C TYR A 190 12.52 2.08 -20.35
N GLU A 191 11.59 2.69 -21.08
CA GLU A 191 11.58 2.62 -22.54
C GLU A 191 12.82 3.26 -23.17
N PHE A 192 13.24 4.42 -22.64
CA PHE A 192 14.44 5.11 -23.11
C PHE A 192 15.72 4.28 -22.91
N MET A 193 15.86 3.67 -21.72
CA MET A 193 17.02 2.84 -21.40
C MET A 193 17.01 1.54 -22.21
N MET A 194 15.85 0.92 -22.43
CA MET A 194 15.73 -0.26 -23.27
C MET A 194 16.16 -0.01 -24.71
N LYS A 195 15.84 1.18 -25.27
CA LYS A 195 16.30 1.56 -26.62
C LYS A 195 17.81 1.78 -26.70
N LYS A 196 18.46 2.25 -25.62
CA LYS A 196 19.90 2.52 -25.58
C LYS A 196 20.76 1.32 -25.22
N ILE A 197 20.38 0.57 -24.19
CA ILE A 197 21.20 -0.45 -23.54
C ILE A 197 20.78 -1.86 -23.98
N ALA A 198 19.52 -2.02 -24.44
CA ALA A 198 18.93 -3.31 -24.84
C ALA A 198 19.04 -4.42 -23.77
N ASN A 199 19.19 -4.05 -22.49
CA ASN A 199 19.32 -4.95 -21.36
C ASN A 199 18.19 -4.67 -20.34
N ASN A 200 17.30 -5.66 -20.16
CA ASN A 200 16.14 -5.53 -19.27
C ASN A 200 16.54 -5.26 -17.81
N SER A 201 17.56 -5.96 -17.30
CA SER A 201 17.96 -5.88 -15.89
C SER A 201 18.47 -4.50 -15.53
N ILE A 202 19.37 -3.94 -16.36
CA ILE A 202 19.92 -2.61 -16.14
C ILE A 202 18.84 -1.54 -16.30
N SER A 203 18.02 -1.62 -17.35
CA SER A 203 16.95 -0.68 -17.62
C SER A 203 15.91 -0.67 -16.50
N CYS A 204 15.53 -1.83 -15.97
CA CYS A 204 14.59 -1.96 -14.85
C CYS A 204 15.18 -1.35 -13.58
N LEU A 205 16.41 -1.67 -13.19
CA LEU A 205 17.04 -1.14 -11.98
C LEU A 205 17.20 0.38 -12.04
N LEU A 206 17.66 0.92 -13.17
CA LEU A 206 17.78 2.37 -13.36
C LEU A 206 16.43 3.08 -13.28
N SER A 207 15.38 2.48 -13.87
CA SER A 207 14.02 3.04 -13.82
C SER A 207 13.47 3.06 -12.41
N VAL A 208 13.67 2.00 -11.63
CA VAL A 208 13.27 1.95 -10.22
C VAL A 208 14.02 2.99 -9.40
N PHE A 209 15.34 3.12 -9.59
CA PHE A 209 16.15 4.11 -8.88
C PHE A 209 15.71 5.55 -9.19
N MET A 210 15.52 5.89 -10.47
CA MET A 210 14.98 7.19 -10.86
C MET A 210 13.57 7.42 -10.33
N GLY A 211 12.74 6.39 -10.32
CA GLY A 211 11.41 6.44 -9.73
C GLY A 211 11.43 6.82 -8.25
N ILE A 212 12.31 6.23 -7.46
CA ILE A 212 12.48 6.56 -6.04
C ILE A 212 12.87 8.04 -5.87
N ILE A 213 13.83 8.53 -6.66
CA ILE A 213 14.27 9.93 -6.58
C ILE A 213 13.11 10.88 -6.90
N ILE A 214 12.41 10.66 -8.02
CA ILE A 214 11.27 11.49 -8.43
C ILE A 214 10.14 11.44 -7.41
N TYR A 215 9.88 10.27 -6.83
CA TYR A 215 8.86 10.12 -5.80
C TYR A 215 9.20 10.93 -4.55
N ILE A 216 10.44 10.87 -4.07
CA ILE A 216 10.89 11.67 -2.91
C ILE A 216 10.75 13.17 -3.20
N ILE A 217 11.18 13.63 -4.38
CA ILE A 217 11.05 15.03 -4.80
C ILE A 217 9.56 15.43 -4.83
N SER A 218 8.69 14.59 -5.40
CA SER A 218 7.25 14.86 -5.49
C SER A 218 6.59 14.93 -4.12
N ILE A 219 6.96 14.06 -3.17
CA ILE A 219 6.48 14.11 -1.78
C ILE A 219 6.84 15.44 -1.11
N LEU A 220 8.06 15.93 -1.33
CA LEU A 220 8.52 17.21 -0.77
C LEU A 220 7.78 18.39 -1.41
N LEU A 221 7.61 18.38 -2.73
CA LEU A 221 6.88 19.42 -3.48
C LEU A 221 5.40 19.51 -3.07
N PHE A 222 4.72 18.39 -2.93
CA PHE A 222 3.31 18.35 -2.50
C PHE A 222 3.13 18.54 -0.99
N LYS A 223 4.22 18.80 -0.25
CA LYS A 223 4.20 18.98 1.21
C LYS A 223 3.39 17.89 1.91
N VAL A 224 3.61 16.63 1.49
CA VAL A 224 2.98 15.47 2.13
C VAL A 224 3.39 15.39 3.60
N PHE A 225 4.66 15.68 3.90
CA PHE A 225 5.17 15.88 5.25
C PHE A 225 5.59 17.34 5.42
N ASP A 226 5.16 17.97 6.51
CA ASP A 226 5.62 19.29 6.88
C ASP A 226 7.09 19.20 7.33
N VAL A 227 7.98 19.81 6.57
CA VAL A 227 9.44 19.74 6.82
C VAL A 227 9.77 20.32 8.20
N ASN A 228 8.97 21.28 8.68
CA ASN A 228 9.12 21.85 10.02
C ASN A 228 8.80 20.85 11.14
N ASP A 229 7.82 19.96 10.93
CA ASP A 229 7.49 18.89 11.89
C ASP A 229 8.60 17.84 11.97
N VAL A 230 9.25 17.52 10.86
CA VAL A 230 10.39 16.60 10.80
C VAL A 230 11.62 17.22 11.47
N LYS A 231 11.92 18.48 11.18
CA LYS A 231 13.06 19.20 11.76
C LYS A 231 12.94 19.38 13.27
N ASN A 232 11.75 19.73 13.76
CA ASN A 232 11.49 19.90 15.20
C ASN A 232 11.60 18.57 15.99
N ARG A 233 11.41 17.43 15.34
CA ARG A 233 11.57 16.11 15.97
C ARG A 233 13.01 15.60 15.99
N LEU A 234 13.84 16.02 15.02
CA LEU A 234 15.28 15.68 14.99
C LEU A 234 16.09 16.53 15.96
N VAL A 235 15.61 17.75 16.28
CA VAL A 235 16.29 18.68 17.21
C VAL A 235 15.90 18.45 18.68
N ARG A 236 14.87 17.65 18.96
CA ARG A 236 14.40 17.31 20.31
C ARG A 236 14.94 15.95 20.85
N LYS A 237 16.07 15.49 20.33
CA LYS A 237 16.84 14.39 20.93
C LYS A 237 18.00 14.92 21.71
#